data_f8c62bdbafc108831704a26f5f48ce50
#
_entry.id   f8c62bdbafc108831704a26f5f48ce50
#
_cell.length_a   1.000
_cell.length_b   1.000
_cell.length_c   1.000
_cell.angle_alpha   90.00
_cell.angle_beta   90.00
_cell.angle_gamma   90.00
#
_symmetry.space_group_name_H-M   'P 1'
#
loop_
_entity.id
_entity.type
_entity.pdbx_description
1 polymer ?
#
loop_
_entity_poly.entity_id
_entity_poly.type
_entity_poly.pdbx_seq_one_letter_code
_entity_poly.pdbx_strand_id
1 'polypeptide(L)'
;VGCHGHGSPITLQPALQTSCNAFFCWGLKAMLDGHRSKYGSVAEAFEVWKRHLVSLGYGYRLGVDLPGESRGFIPNANFYNKWYGENHWSANTIISIAIGQGEISATPLQIANLCATIANRGHFITPHAVKSIQDTVMPEEYVTKRYPTIDRTYFEEVATGMRMAVTGGTCRLANLKDIEVCGKTGTAQNPHGKDHSAFIGFAPYHDPKIAICVYVENAGFGATYGVPIGSLMIEKYLTDTIAPERKYLEERMFNSNTIISSGVKKH
;
A
#
# COMPACT_ATOMS: atom_id res chain seq x y z
N VAL A 1 12.63 -7.98 -13.58
CA VAL A 1 12.13 -7.75 -12.22
C VAL A 1 12.40 -9.01 -11.40
N GLY A 2 13.20 -8.88 -10.31
CA GLY A 2 13.51 -10.01 -9.43
C GLY A 2 12.31 -10.38 -8.54
N CYS A 3 12.17 -11.67 -8.25
CA CYS A 3 11.21 -12.20 -7.26
C CYS A 3 11.93 -12.93 -6.13
N HIS A 4 11.31 -13.03 -4.97
CA HIS A 4 11.69 -14.01 -3.95
C HIS A 4 11.38 -15.41 -4.45
N GLY A 5 12.15 -16.43 -3.98
CA GLY A 5 11.90 -17.84 -4.34
C GLY A 5 10.53 -18.30 -3.83
N HIS A 6 9.70 -18.83 -4.71
CA HIS A 6 8.39 -19.44 -4.40
C HIS A 6 8.00 -20.43 -5.50
N GLY A 7 7.01 -21.29 -5.20
CA GLY A 7 6.45 -22.24 -6.18
C GLY A 7 5.75 -21.54 -7.35
N SER A 8 5.61 -22.23 -8.48
CA SER A 8 4.91 -21.77 -9.68
C SER A 8 4.05 -22.93 -10.20
N PRO A 9 2.86 -22.68 -10.77
CA PRO A 9 2.19 -21.38 -10.93
C PRO A 9 1.70 -20.79 -9.61
N ILE A 10 1.40 -19.49 -9.59
CA ILE A 10 0.96 -18.76 -8.39
C ILE A 10 -0.33 -18.00 -8.68
N THR A 11 -1.27 -18.02 -7.73
CA THR A 11 -2.52 -17.25 -7.76
C THR A 11 -2.40 -15.97 -6.94
N LEU A 12 -3.45 -15.14 -6.90
CA LEU A 12 -3.43 -13.82 -6.26
C LEU A 12 -3.03 -13.87 -4.77
N GLN A 13 -3.68 -14.73 -3.99
CA GLN A 13 -3.42 -14.81 -2.54
C GLN A 13 -1.98 -15.23 -2.22
N PRO A 14 -1.43 -16.34 -2.78
CA PRO A 14 -0.01 -16.68 -2.63
C PRO A 14 0.94 -15.62 -3.20
N ALA A 15 0.55 -14.88 -4.26
CA ALA A 15 1.36 -13.80 -4.79
C ALA A 15 1.44 -12.62 -3.82
N LEU A 16 0.37 -12.32 -3.10
CA LEU A 16 0.37 -11.34 -2.00
C LEU A 16 1.21 -11.85 -0.82
N GLN A 17 1.06 -13.12 -0.45
CA GLN A 17 1.81 -13.75 0.63
C GLN A 17 3.32 -13.66 0.45
N THR A 18 3.80 -13.98 -0.75
CA THR A 18 5.24 -14.03 -1.09
C THR A 18 5.77 -12.74 -1.70
N SER A 19 4.90 -11.74 -1.93
CA SER A 19 5.23 -10.49 -2.62
C SER A 19 5.82 -10.74 -4.02
N CYS A 20 5.14 -11.54 -4.85
CA CYS A 20 5.60 -11.94 -6.18
C CYS A 20 5.52 -10.79 -7.19
N ASN A 21 6.62 -10.13 -7.48
CA ASN A 21 6.68 -9.08 -8.48
C ASN A 21 6.27 -9.54 -9.87
N ALA A 22 6.68 -10.74 -10.29
CA ALA A 22 6.35 -11.28 -11.61
C ALA A 22 4.84 -11.41 -11.80
N PHE A 23 4.09 -11.88 -10.78
CA PHE A 23 2.64 -11.99 -10.84
C PHE A 23 1.97 -10.64 -11.13
N PHE A 24 2.36 -9.60 -10.39
CA PHE A 24 1.78 -8.26 -10.58
C PHE A 24 2.19 -7.61 -11.89
N CYS A 25 3.43 -7.80 -12.34
CA CYS A 25 3.88 -7.37 -13.66
C CYS A 25 3.08 -8.05 -14.79
N TRP A 26 2.90 -9.37 -14.73
CA TRP A 26 2.06 -10.09 -15.68
C TRP A 26 0.60 -9.69 -15.61
N GLY A 27 0.08 -9.41 -14.40
CA GLY A 27 -1.27 -8.90 -14.20
C GLY A 27 -1.50 -7.56 -14.90
N LEU A 28 -0.61 -6.57 -14.69
CA LEU A 28 -0.68 -5.29 -15.40
C LEU A 28 -0.58 -5.48 -16.92
N LYS A 29 0.39 -6.29 -17.37
CA LYS A 29 0.55 -6.58 -18.80
C LYS A 29 -0.70 -7.20 -19.39
N ALA A 30 -1.29 -8.19 -18.74
CA ALA A 30 -2.52 -8.84 -19.19
C ALA A 30 -3.70 -7.85 -19.23
N MET A 31 -3.82 -6.95 -18.24
CA MET A 31 -4.86 -5.92 -18.26
C MET A 31 -4.67 -4.94 -19.42
N LEU A 32 -3.49 -4.43 -19.66
CA LEU A 32 -3.25 -3.42 -20.70
C LEU A 32 -3.24 -4.01 -22.10
N ASP A 33 -2.54 -5.09 -22.32
CA ASP A 33 -2.44 -5.74 -23.64
C ASP A 33 -3.70 -6.59 -23.95
N GLY A 34 -4.23 -7.31 -22.95
CA GLY A 34 -5.41 -8.16 -23.08
C GLY A 34 -6.70 -7.38 -23.28
N HIS A 35 -6.77 -6.16 -22.76
CA HIS A 35 -7.92 -5.27 -22.96
C HIS A 35 -7.83 -4.38 -24.19
N ARG A 36 -6.75 -4.48 -24.97
CA ARG A 36 -6.56 -3.68 -26.18
C ARG A 36 -7.71 -3.81 -27.18
N SER A 37 -8.24 -5.02 -27.36
CA SER A 37 -9.40 -5.27 -28.21
C SER A 37 -10.68 -4.63 -27.67
N LYS A 38 -10.82 -4.52 -26.35
CA LYS A 38 -11.99 -3.91 -25.69
C LYS A 38 -11.94 -2.38 -25.69
N TYR A 39 -10.76 -1.79 -25.52
CA TYR A 39 -10.58 -0.34 -25.38
C TYR A 39 -9.87 0.30 -26.56
N GLY A 40 -9.52 -0.44 -27.61
CA GLY A 40 -8.89 0.06 -28.83
C GLY A 40 -7.38 0.24 -28.74
N SER A 41 -6.85 0.67 -27.59
CA SER A 41 -5.41 0.93 -27.43
C SER A 41 -4.93 0.65 -26.00
N VAL A 42 -3.60 0.52 -25.84
CA VAL A 42 -2.96 0.43 -24.52
C VAL A 42 -3.21 1.71 -23.70
N ALA A 43 -3.23 2.87 -24.35
CA ALA A 43 -3.47 4.16 -23.72
C ALA A 43 -4.87 4.23 -23.08
N GLU A 44 -5.89 3.79 -23.81
CA GLU A 44 -7.27 3.75 -23.30
C GLU A 44 -7.43 2.71 -22.17
N ALA A 45 -6.83 1.52 -22.31
CA ALA A 45 -6.82 0.51 -21.25
C ALA A 45 -6.11 1.06 -19.99
N PHE A 46 -5.03 1.80 -20.15
CA PHE A 46 -4.32 2.44 -19.05
C PHE A 46 -5.17 3.51 -18.34
N GLU A 47 -5.93 4.33 -19.07
CA GLU A 47 -6.84 5.31 -18.46
C GLU A 47 -7.97 4.62 -17.67
N VAL A 48 -8.43 3.43 -18.08
CA VAL A 48 -9.39 2.64 -17.31
C VAL A 48 -8.73 2.17 -15.99
N TRP A 49 -7.54 1.59 -16.06
CA TRP A 49 -6.78 1.18 -14.87
C TRP A 49 -6.54 2.35 -13.92
N LYS A 50 -6.14 3.51 -14.45
CA LYS A 50 -5.95 4.73 -13.67
C LYS A 50 -7.23 5.16 -12.95
N ARG A 51 -8.40 5.11 -13.63
CA ARG A 51 -9.69 5.46 -12.98
C ARG A 51 -9.96 4.59 -11.75
N HIS A 52 -9.60 3.30 -11.78
CA HIS A 52 -9.70 2.44 -10.61
C HIS A 52 -8.78 2.90 -9.47
N LEU A 53 -7.53 3.28 -9.76
CA LEU A 53 -6.63 3.84 -8.74
C LEU A 53 -7.16 5.15 -8.15
N VAL A 54 -7.66 6.05 -8.99
CA VAL A 54 -8.26 7.30 -8.52
C VAL A 54 -9.47 7.03 -7.63
N SER A 55 -10.30 6.05 -7.95
CA SER A 55 -11.44 5.67 -7.11
C SER A 55 -11.05 5.12 -5.74
N LEU A 56 -9.81 4.61 -5.59
CA LEU A 56 -9.23 4.17 -4.31
C LEU A 56 -8.59 5.31 -3.48
N GLY A 57 -8.58 6.54 -3.99
CA GLY A 57 -8.05 7.70 -3.27
C GLY A 57 -6.67 8.19 -3.74
N TYR A 58 -6.16 7.69 -4.87
CA TYR A 58 -4.85 8.11 -5.39
C TYR A 58 -4.94 9.25 -6.40
N GLY A 59 -3.89 10.07 -6.45
CA GLY A 59 -3.72 11.11 -7.47
C GLY A 59 -4.50 12.41 -7.24
N TYR A 60 -5.20 12.54 -6.11
CA TYR A 60 -5.89 13.76 -5.68
C TYR A 60 -5.80 13.93 -4.15
N ARG A 61 -6.14 15.09 -3.65
CA ARG A 61 -6.27 15.33 -2.20
C ARG A 61 -7.53 14.65 -1.69
N LEU A 62 -7.42 13.83 -0.65
CA LEU A 62 -8.55 13.12 -0.05
C LEU A 62 -9.54 14.09 0.61
N GLY A 63 -9.06 15.26 1.02
CA GLY A 63 -9.83 16.28 1.73
C GLY A 63 -9.71 16.16 3.25
N VAL A 64 -8.51 15.75 3.74
CA VAL A 64 -8.27 15.68 5.18
C VAL A 64 -8.38 17.08 5.82
N ASP A 65 -8.89 17.14 7.04
CA ASP A 65 -9.08 18.37 7.83
C ASP A 65 -7.78 18.99 8.38
N LEU A 66 -6.64 18.57 7.85
CA LEU A 66 -5.31 19.08 8.19
C LEU A 66 -4.68 19.83 7.00
N PRO A 67 -3.91 20.90 7.24
CA PRO A 67 -3.25 21.64 6.17
C PRO A 67 -2.10 20.84 5.55
N GLY A 68 -1.72 21.20 4.31
CA GLY A 68 -0.54 20.66 3.65
C GLY A 68 -0.71 19.31 2.98
N GLU A 69 -1.94 18.81 2.80
CA GLU A 69 -2.19 17.55 2.10
C GLU A 69 -1.63 17.57 0.68
N SER A 70 -0.81 16.58 0.34
CA SER A 70 -0.32 16.34 -1.03
C SER A 70 -1.24 15.37 -1.78
N ARG A 71 -1.41 15.61 -3.07
CA ARG A 71 -2.22 14.76 -3.93
C ARG A 71 -1.50 13.48 -4.41
N GLY A 72 -0.18 13.36 -4.19
CA GLY A 72 0.61 12.36 -4.88
C GLY A 72 0.60 12.55 -6.40
N PHE A 73 0.98 11.52 -7.14
CA PHE A 73 0.98 11.55 -8.60
C PHE A 73 0.65 10.18 -9.19
N ILE A 74 -0.35 10.12 -10.06
CA ILE A 74 -0.65 8.97 -10.91
C ILE A 74 -0.58 9.48 -12.36
N PRO A 75 0.34 8.96 -13.19
CA PRO A 75 0.47 9.38 -14.58
C PRO A 75 -0.82 9.09 -15.37
N ASN A 76 -0.97 9.78 -16.49
CA ASN A 76 -2.01 9.51 -17.48
C ASN A 76 -1.37 9.12 -18.81
N ALA A 77 -2.20 8.69 -19.79
CA ALA A 77 -1.70 8.31 -21.10
C ALA A 77 -0.95 9.47 -21.79
N ASN A 78 -1.42 10.72 -21.64
CA ASN A 78 -0.75 11.89 -22.20
C ASN A 78 0.64 12.13 -21.61
N PHE A 79 0.86 11.79 -20.34
CA PHE A 79 2.20 11.81 -19.74
C PHE A 79 3.16 10.89 -20.50
N TYR A 80 2.76 9.66 -20.75
CA TYR A 80 3.60 8.71 -21.49
C TYR A 80 3.72 9.05 -22.99
N ASN A 81 2.65 9.54 -23.61
CA ASN A 81 2.68 10.04 -25.00
C ASN A 81 3.73 11.15 -25.18
N LYS A 82 3.84 12.04 -24.20
CA LYS A 82 4.82 13.13 -24.22
C LYS A 82 6.26 12.61 -24.13
N TRP A 83 6.53 11.56 -23.37
CA TRP A 83 7.89 11.03 -23.17
C TRP A 83 8.31 10.04 -24.25
N TYR A 84 7.40 9.21 -24.72
CA TYR A 84 7.69 8.09 -25.61
C TYR A 84 7.13 8.27 -27.03
N GLY A 85 6.23 9.22 -27.23
CA GLY A 85 5.44 9.37 -28.44
C GLY A 85 4.11 8.62 -28.38
N GLU A 86 3.10 9.15 -29.09
CA GLU A 86 1.78 8.52 -29.19
C GLU A 86 1.91 7.12 -29.85
N ASN A 87 1.30 6.11 -29.22
CA ASN A 87 1.38 4.70 -29.62
C ASN A 87 2.77 4.05 -29.61
N HIS A 88 3.80 4.71 -29.06
CA HIS A 88 5.17 4.17 -28.97
C HIS A 88 5.53 3.61 -27.59
N TRP A 89 4.60 3.51 -26.67
CA TRP A 89 4.78 2.86 -25.37
C TRP A 89 3.80 1.69 -25.18
N SER A 90 4.13 0.79 -24.32
CA SER A 90 3.40 -0.46 -24.05
C SER A 90 3.38 -0.76 -22.55
N ALA A 91 2.67 -1.82 -22.16
CA ALA A 91 2.71 -2.32 -20.78
C ALA A 91 4.15 -2.61 -20.32
N ASN A 92 5.03 -3.10 -21.20
CA ASN A 92 6.43 -3.37 -20.84
C ASN A 92 7.23 -2.09 -20.56
N THR A 93 6.92 -0.99 -21.24
CA THR A 93 7.58 0.32 -21.04
C THR A 93 7.34 0.84 -19.62
N ILE A 94 6.14 0.62 -19.09
CA ILE A 94 5.69 1.15 -17.80
C ILE A 94 5.54 0.04 -16.74
N ILE A 95 6.16 -1.11 -16.93
CA ILE A 95 5.94 -2.31 -16.11
C ILE A 95 6.25 -2.11 -14.61
N SER A 96 7.14 -1.17 -14.28
CA SER A 96 7.53 -0.84 -12.92
C SER A 96 6.36 -0.36 -12.05
N ILE A 97 5.34 0.27 -12.65
CA ILE A 97 4.16 0.74 -11.91
C ILE A 97 3.33 -0.42 -11.34
N ALA A 98 3.42 -1.62 -11.91
CA ALA A 98 2.74 -2.81 -11.41
C ALA A 98 3.12 -3.20 -9.98
N ILE A 99 4.30 -2.79 -9.56
CA ILE A 99 4.86 -3.06 -8.23
C ILE A 99 5.03 -1.79 -7.39
N GLY A 100 4.36 -0.70 -7.79
CA GLY A 100 4.38 0.57 -7.07
C GLY A 100 5.69 1.36 -7.20
N GLN A 101 6.46 1.10 -8.26
CA GLN A 101 7.68 1.82 -8.62
C GLN A 101 7.44 2.72 -9.86
N GLY A 102 8.48 3.34 -10.39
CA GLY A 102 8.39 4.22 -11.55
C GLY A 102 7.81 5.58 -11.21
N GLU A 103 6.90 6.08 -12.02
CA GLU A 103 6.39 7.46 -11.96
C GLU A 103 5.26 7.66 -10.93
N ILE A 104 4.82 6.60 -10.25
CA ILE A 104 3.75 6.70 -9.24
C ILE A 104 4.32 7.28 -7.94
N SER A 105 3.59 8.25 -7.39
CA SER A 105 3.86 8.80 -6.06
C SER A 105 2.57 8.84 -5.26
N ALA A 106 2.63 8.36 -4.03
CA ALA A 106 1.52 8.33 -3.09
C ALA A 106 1.97 8.79 -1.70
N THR A 107 1.08 9.48 -0.98
CA THR A 107 1.35 9.83 0.42
C THR A 107 1.10 8.63 1.34
N PRO A 108 1.78 8.53 2.50
CA PRO A 108 1.46 7.51 3.50
C PRO A 108 -0.03 7.49 3.89
N LEU A 109 -0.68 8.66 3.91
CA LEU A 109 -2.12 8.75 4.18
C LEU A 109 -2.97 8.09 3.08
N GLN A 110 -2.65 8.30 1.81
CA GLN A 110 -3.34 7.62 0.70
C GLN A 110 -3.14 6.10 0.76
N ILE A 111 -1.95 5.66 1.13
CA ILE A 111 -1.64 4.23 1.28
C ILE A 111 -2.39 3.63 2.50
N ALA A 112 -2.47 4.36 3.62
CA ALA A 112 -3.27 3.97 4.78
C ALA A 112 -4.78 3.92 4.44
N ASN A 113 -5.27 4.87 3.62
CA ASN A 113 -6.64 4.88 3.12
C ASN A 113 -6.96 3.66 2.25
N LEU A 114 -6.03 3.23 1.38
CA LEU A 114 -6.17 1.95 0.66
C LEU A 114 -6.27 0.77 1.63
N CYS A 115 -5.41 0.75 2.66
CA CYS A 115 -5.44 -0.30 3.68
C CYS A 115 -6.80 -0.33 4.41
N ALA A 116 -7.34 0.84 4.80
CA ALA A 116 -8.67 0.98 5.38
C ALA A 116 -9.78 0.55 4.42
N THR A 117 -9.65 0.86 3.12
CA THR A 117 -10.60 0.43 2.09
C THR A 117 -10.66 -1.10 1.97
N ILE A 118 -9.51 -1.76 2.02
CA ILE A 118 -9.42 -3.23 2.02
C ILE A 118 -10.02 -3.81 3.31
N ALA A 119 -9.66 -3.23 4.46
CA ALA A 119 -10.19 -3.63 5.76
C ALA A 119 -11.74 -3.55 5.80
N ASN A 120 -12.31 -2.49 5.26
CA ASN A 120 -13.75 -2.24 5.17
C ASN A 120 -14.44 -3.01 4.02
N ARG A 121 -13.72 -3.86 3.31
CA ARG A 121 -14.26 -4.63 2.17
C ARG A 121 -14.89 -3.72 1.10
N GLY A 122 -14.16 -2.67 0.69
CA GLY A 122 -14.50 -1.85 -0.47
C GLY A 122 -15.20 -0.53 -0.18
N HIS A 123 -14.92 0.11 0.94
CA HIS A 123 -15.28 1.52 1.14
C HIS A 123 -14.29 2.23 2.06
N PHE A 124 -14.26 3.55 1.97
CA PHE A 124 -13.57 4.41 2.92
C PHE A 124 -14.41 5.66 3.22
N ILE A 125 -14.08 6.31 4.32
CA ILE A 125 -14.57 7.65 4.66
C ILE A 125 -13.39 8.59 4.52
N THR A 126 -13.60 9.84 4.11
CA THR A 126 -12.52 10.83 4.04
C THR A 126 -11.74 10.84 5.36
N PRO A 127 -10.42 10.56 5.35
CA PRO A 127 -9.62 10.61 6.57
C PRO A 127 -9.70 11.99 7.21
N HIS A 128 -9.85 12.04 8.54
CA HIS A 128 -9.92 13.28 9.29
C HIS A 128 -9.45 13.07 10.73
N ALA A 129 -8.92 14.10 11.36
CA ALA A 129 -8.42 14.08 12.72
C ALA A 129 -9.50 14.42 13.74
N VAL A 130 -10.44 15.28 13.37
CA VAL A 130 -11.51 15.73 14.29
C VAL A 130 -12.62 14.69 14.34
N LYS A 131 -12.78 14.03 15.50
CA LYS A 131 -13.81 13.01 15.71
C LYS A 131 -15.21 13.61 15.85
N SER A 132 -15.32 14.69 16.59
CA SER A 132 -16.60 15.40 16.85
C SER A 132 -16.32 16.81 17.34
N ILE A 133 -17.26 17.71 17.10
CA ILE A 133 -17.28 19.09 17.63
C ILE A 133 -18.57 19.21 18.44
N GLN A 134 -18.46 19.70 19.68
CA GLN A 134 -19.63 19.86 20.56
C GLN A 134 -20.73 20.69 19.87
N ASP A 135 -21.95 20.25 20.00
CA ASP A 135 -23.16 20.90 19.46
C ASP A 135 -23.13 21.17 17.92
N THR A 136 -22.29 20.43 17.20
CA THR A 136 -22.14 20.59 15.75
C THR A 136 -22.26 19.23 15.03
N VAL A 137 -23.00 19.20 13.93
CA VAL A 137 -23.05 18.02 13.04
C VAL A 137 -21.77 17.98 12.21
N MET A 138 -21.12 16.83 12.16
CA MET A 138 -19.95 16.64 11.31
C MET A 138 -20.30 16.86 9.84
N PRO A 139 -19.45 17.53 9.05
CA PRO A 139 -19.65 17.69 7.62
C PRO A 139 -19.87 16.34 6.93
N GLU A 140 -20.76 16.31 5.94
CA GLU A 140 -21.17 15.10 5.22
C GLU A 140 -19.97 14.33 4.63
N GLU A 141 -18.97 15.05 4.17
CA GLU A 141 -17.73 14.48 3.58
C GLU A 141 -16.94 13.59 4.55
N TYR A 142 -17.07 13.82 5.89
CA TYR A 142 -16.39 13.04 6.94
C TYR A 142 -17.23 11.90 7.53
N VAL A 143 -18.44 11.72 7.05
CA VAL A 143 -19.33 10.64 7.51
C VAL A 143 -19.83 9.76 6.34
N THR A 144 -19.74 10.25 5.12
CA THR A 144 -20.22 9.54 3.93
C THR A 144 -19.20 8.50 3.45
N LYS A 145 -19.69 7.28 3.25
CA LYS A 145 -18.89 6.19 2.66
C LYS A 145 -18.65 6.43 1.17
N ARG A 146 -17.41 6.35 0.76
CA ARG A 146 -16.97 6.40 -0.64
C ARG A 146 -16.65 5.00 -1.12
N TYR A 147 -17.17 4.62 -2.27
CA TYR A 147 -17.02 3.30 -2.86
C TYR A 147 -16.13 3.37 -4.11
N PRO A 148 -15.04 2.59 -4.16
CA PRO A 148 -14.25 2.46 -5.38
C PRO A 148 -15.04 1.81 -6.51
N THR A 149 -14.58 1.97 -7.73
CA THR A 149 -15.15 1.33 -8.94
C THR A 149 -14.74 -0.14 -9.11
N ILE A 150 -14.26 -0.76 -8.03
CA ILE A 150 -13.81 -2.16 -7.96
C ILE A 150 -14.88 -2.97 -7.24
N ASP A 151 -15.23 -4.14 -7.79
CA ASP A 151 -16.21 -5.02 -7.16
C ASP A 151 -15.78 -5.43 -5.75
N ARG A 152 -16.72 -5.43 -4.82
CA ARG A 152 -16.48 -5.70 -3.40
C ARG A 152 -15.94 -7.10 -3.12
N THR A 153 -16.28 -8.06 -3.96
CA THR A 153 -15.81 -9.45 -3.82
C THR A 153 -14.30 -9.59 -3.88
N TYR A 154 -13.61 -8.74 -4.66
CA TYR A 154 -12.15 -8.78 -4.77
C TYR A 154 -11.41 -8.29 -3.51
N PHE A 155 -12.05 -7.49 -2.67
CA PHE A 155 -11.41 -7.01 -1.44
C PHE A 155 -11.21 -8.12 -0.41
N GLU A 156 -12.12 -9.11 -0.36
CA GLU A 156 -11.95 -10.27 0.52
C GLU A 156 -10.77 -11.15 0.07
N GLU A 157 -10.61 -11.36 -1.23
CA GLU A 157 -9.46 -12.09 -1.78
C GLU A 157 -8.13 -11.41 -1.44
N VAL A 158 -8.09 -10.08 -1.52
CA VAL A 158 -6.90 -9.29 -1.14
C VAL A 158 -6.65 -9.37 0.37
N ALA A 159 -7.69 -9.21 1.19
CA ALA A 159 -7.58 -9.31 2.65
C ALA A 159 -7.07 -10.67 3.10
N THR A 160 -7.56 -11.75 2.49
CA THR A 160 -7.07 -13.13 2.71
C THR A 160 -5.60 -13.25 2.36
N GLY A 161 -5.17 -12.75 1.20
CA GLY A 161 -3.76 -12.73 0.81
C GLY A 161 -2.87 -11.92 1.77
N MET A 162 -3.38 -10.81 2.31
CA MET A 162 -2.69 -10.02 3.34
C MET A 162 -2.61 -10.79 4.67
N ARG A 163 -3.63 -11.58 5.04
CA ARG A 163 -3.57 -12.48 6.20
C ARG A 163 -2.51 -13.56 5.99
N MET A 164 -2.48 -14.18 4.82
CA MET A 164 -1.45 -15.19 4.46
C MET A 164 -0.03 -14.61 4.53
N ALA A 165 0.17 -13.35 4.14
CA ALA A 165 1.47 -12.69 4.25
C ALA A 165 1.96 -12.59 5.71
N VAL A 166 1.04 -12.47 6.66
CA VAL A 166 1.35 -12.44 8.10
C VAL A 166 1.54 -13.85 8.66
N THR A 167 0.71 -14.81 8.30
CA THR A 167 0.80 -16.18 8.85
C THR A 167 1.98 -16.97 8.34
N GLY A 168 2.39 -16.76 7.09
CA GLY A 168 3.45 -17.57 6.49
C GLY A 168 4.28 -16.85 5.40
N GLY A 169 4.10 -15.54 5.24
CA GLY A 169 4.74 -14.77 4.18
C GLY A 169 5.75 -13.72 4.67
N THR A 170 5.82 -12.61 3.95
CA THR A 170 6.80 -11.54 4.16
C THR A 170 6.54 -10.70 5.42
N CYS A 171 5.37 -10.82 6.04
CA CYS A 171 4.94 -10.03 7.20
C CYS A 171 4.93 -10.84 8.52
N ARG A 172 5.66 -11.95 8.63
CA ARG A 172 5.58 -12.88 9.78
C ARG A 172 5.81 -12.23 11.15
N LEU A 173 6.60 -11.17 11.23
CA LEU A 173 6.81 -10.44 12.50
C LEU A 173 5.55 -9.68 12.97
N ALA A 174 4.53 -9.56 12.13
CA ALA A 174 3.22 -9.01 12.51
C ALA A 174 2.23 -10.08 12.99
N ASN A 175 2.63 -11.35 13.08
CA ASN A 175 1.75 -12.39 13.56
C ASN A 175 1.62 -12.32 15.10
N LEU A 176 0.50 -11.80 15.56
CA LEU A 176 0.14 -11.69 16.98
C LEU A 176 -0.63 -12.95 17.41
N LYS A 177 -0.49 -13.33 18.68
CA LYS A 177 -1.08 -14.58 19.20
C LYS A 177 -2.61 -14.57 19.15
N ASP A 178 -3.21 -13.49 19.62
CA ASP A 178 -4.67 -13.41 19.84
C ASP A 178 -5.33 -12.36 18.92
N ILE A 179 -4.60 -11.81 17.95
CA ILE A 179 -5.07 -10.79 17.03
C ILE A 179 -4.74 -11.18 15.60
N GLU A 180 -5.74 -11.31 14.77
CA GLU A 180 -5.56 -11.62 13.36
C GLU A 180 -5.16 -10.36 12.56
N VAL A 181 -3.86 -10.13 12.46
CA VAL A 181 -3.31 -9.04 11.65
C VAL A 181 -3.25 -9.44 10.18
N CYS A 182 -3.66 -8.54 9.30
CA CYS A 182 -3.45 -8.59 7.86
C CYS A 182 -2.41 -7.56 7.46
N GLY A 183 -1.49 -7.89 6.57
CA GLY A 183 -0.44 -6.94 6.20
C GLY A 183 0.22 -7.21 4.86
N LYS A 184 0.91 -6.19 4.36
CA LYS A 184 1.72 -6.27 3.15
C LYS A 184 2.98 -5.42 3.30
N THR A 185 4.12 -6.01 3.00
CA THR A 185 5.40 -5.30 2.92
C THR A 185 5.51 -4.53 1.61
N GLY A 186 6.20 -3.40 1.67
CA GLY A 186 6.72 -2.68 0.53
C GLY A 186 8.20 -2.39 0.71
N THR A 187 8.92 -2.28 -0.40
CA THR A 187 10.31 -1.81 -0.43
C THR A 187 10.41 -0.87 -1.63
N ALA A 188 10.49 0.42 -1.36
CA ALA A 188 10.64 1.42 -2.42
C ALA A 188 12.13 1.64 -2.69
N GLN A 189 12.55 1.45 -3.94
CA GLN A 189 13.94 1.63 -4.35
C GLN A 189 14.35 3.10 -4.20
N ASN A 190 15.57 3.30 -3.69
CA ASN A 190 16.17 4.60 -3.53
C ASN A 190 17.55 4.65 -4.19
N PRO A 191 17.69 5.33 -5.34
CA PRO A 191 18.99 5.41 -6.04
C PRO A 191 20.05 6.22 -5.28
N HIS A 192 19.65 6.97 -4.24
CA HIS A 192 20.54 7.86 -3.49
C HIS A 192 20.88 7.33 -2.09
N GLY A 193 20.45 6.11 -1.73
CA GLY A 193 20.69 5.55 -0.41
C GLY A 193 20.20 4.11 -0.29
N LYS A 194 19.91 3.69 0.94
CA LYS A 194 19.20 2.42 1.14
C LYS A 194 17.74 2.58 0.73
N ASP A 195 17.13 1.49 0.29
CA ASP A 195 15.71 1.43 -0.02
C ASP A 195 14.85 1.90 1.17
N HIS A 196 13.62 2.30 0.89
CA HIS A 196 12.67 2.71 1.92
C HIS A 196 11.83 1.52 2.35
N SER A 197 11.74 1.32 3.67
CA SER A 197 10.96 0.24 4.29
C SER A 197 9.50 0.67 4.44
N ALA A 198 8.58 -0.10 3.87
CA ALA A 198 7.15 0.18 3.96
C ALA A 198 6.35 -1.04 4.45
N PHE A 199 5.27 -0.76 5.16
CA PHE A 199 4.30 -1.75 5.59
C PHE A 199 2.90 -1.11 5.64
N ILE A 200 1.91 -1.84 5.16
CA ILE A 200 0.51 -1.57 5.45
C ILE A 200 -0.08 -2.75 6.20
N GLY A 201 -0.98 -2.47 7.12
CA GLY A 201 -1.67 -3.52 7.86
C GLY A 201 -2.94 -3.03 8.51
N PHE A 202 -3.84 -3.97 8.76
CA PHE A 202 -5.06 -3.73 9.51
C PHE A 202 -5.34 -4.90 10.45
N ALA A 203 -6.11 -4.66 11.49
CA ALA A 203 -6.52 -5.68 12.45
C ALA A 203 -7.78 -5.26 13.23
N PRO A 204 -8.54 -6.23 13.79
CA PRO A 204 -8.56 -7.66 13.43
C PRO A 204 -9.06 -7.93 12.00
N TYR A 205 -8.85 -9.15 11.48
CA TYR A 205 -9.24 -9.53 10.12
C TYR A 205 -10.74 -9.42 9.87
N HIS A 206 -11.57 -9.95 10.78
CA HIS A 206 -13.03 -9.97 10.60
C HIS A 206 -13.74 -8.70 11.05
N ASP A 207 -13.23 -8.00 12.07
CA ASP A 207 -13.81 -6.75 12.60
C ASP A 207 -12.73 -5.69 12.77
N PRO A 208 -12.25 -5.10 11.67
CA PRO A 208 -11.13 -4.17 11.69
C PRO A 208 -11.38 -2.93 12.57
N LYS A 209 -10.42 -2.64 13.44
CA LYS A 209 -10.43 -1.46 14.33
C LYS A 209 -9.36 -0.44 14.00
N ILE A 210 -8.30 -0.89 13.30
CA ILE A 210 -7.17 -0.05 12.91
C ILE A 210 -6.68 -0.45 11.52
N ALA A 211 -6.34 0.54 10.71
CA ALA A 211 -5.54 0.39 9.50
C ALA A 211 -4.36 1.35 9.58
N ILE A 212 -3.17 0.89 9.18
CA ILE A 212 -1.93 1.64 9.34
C ILE A 212 -1.08 1.58 8.06
N CYS A 213 -0.37 2.66 7.79
CA CYS A 213 0.77 2.69 6.89
C CYS A 213 2.01 3.13 7.65
N VAL A 214 3.08 2.37 7.56
CA VAL A 214 4.40 2.71 8.08
C VAL A 214 5.35 2.89 6.90
N TYR A 215 6.05 4.01 6.87
CA TYR A 215 7.07 4.30 5.87
C TYR A 215 8.31 4.81 6.57
N VAL A 216 9.43 4.14 6.38
CA VAL A 216 10.72 4.49 7.00
C VAL A 216 11.76 4.68 5.91
N GLU A 217 12.21 5.91 5.74
CA GLU A 217 13.21 6.26 4.74
C GLU A 217 14.56 5.62 5.03
N ASN A 218 15.27 5.21 3.98
CA ASN A 218 16.61 4.65 4.03
C ASN A 218 16.79 3.43 4.98
N ALA A 219 15.73 2.67 5.18
CA ALA A 219 15.68 1.59 6.17
C ALA A 219 15.75 0.17 5.56
N GLY A 220 15.85 0.05 4.23
CA GLY A 220 15.93 -1.23 3.53
C GLY A 220 14.59 -1.94 3.40
N PHE A 221 14.56 -3.24 3.63
CA PHE A 221 13.36 -4.05 3.41
C PHE A 221 12.20 -3.73 4.35
N GLY A 222 10.97 -3.79 3.83
CA GLY A 222 9.73 -3.59 4.61
C GLY A 222 9.63 -4.49 5.84
N ALA A 223 10.11 -5.73 5.75
CA ALA A 223 10.14 -6.66 6.86
C ALA A 223 11.08 -6.25 8.01
N THR A 224 12.06 -5.36 7.75
CA THR A 224 13.10 -4.99 8.74
C THR A 224 12.60 -3.94 9.73
N TYR A 225 11.89 -2.92 9.26
CA TYR A 225 11.40 -1.82 10.09
C TYR A 225 9.88 -1.62 9.98
N GLY A 226 9.34 -1.58 8.77
CA GLY A 226 7.93 -1.30 8.55
C GLY A 226 7.02 -2.30 9.27
N VAL A 227 7.26 -3.60 9.12
CA VAL A 227 6.48 -4.66 9.77
C VAL A 227 6.59 -4.61 11.30
N PRO A 228 7.79 -4.57 11.91
CA PRO A 228 7.91 -4.45 13.36
C PRO A 228 7.19 -3.24 13.93
N ILE A 229 7.45 -2.05 13.39
CA ILE A 229 6.82 -0.80 13.87
C ILE A 229 5.30 -0.90 13.76
N GLY A 230 4.78 -1.26 12.57
CA GLY A 230 3.33 -1.37 12.36
C GLY A 230 2.67 -2.41 13.26
N SER A 231 3.31 -3.56 13.47
CA SER A 231 2.77 -4.60 14.33
C SER A 231 2.75 -4.22 15.81
N LEU A 232 3.78 -3.52 16.29
CA LEU A 232 3.83 -3.00 17.67
C LEU A 232 2.75 -1.91 17.87
N MET A 233 2.55 -1.02 16.90
CA MET A 233 1.50 0.01 16.96
C MET A 233 0.11 -0.61 16.96
N ILE A 234 -0.15 -1.61 16.12
CA ILE A 234 -1.43 -2.36 16.10
C ILE A 234 -1.67 -3.03 17.45
N GLU A 235 -0.68 -3.75 17.97
CA GLU A 235 -0.76 -4.43 19.27
C GLU A 235 -1.06 -3.43 20.38
N LYS A 236 -0.28 -2.37 20.48
CA LYS A 236 -0.46 -1.31 21.48
C LYS A 236 -1.82 -0.65 21.41
N TYR A 237 -2.33 -0.39 20.20
CA TYR A 237 -3.64 0.21 20.01
C TYR A 237 -4.80 -0.69 20.47
N LEU A 238 -4.68 -2.01 20.23
CA LEU A 238 -5.77 -2.96 20.52
C LEU A 238 -5.72 -3.53 21.93
N THR A 239 -4.55 -3.51 22.60
CA THR A 239 -4.35 -4.16 23.90
C THR A 239 -3.78 -3.23 24.98
N ASP A 240 -3.52 -1.96 24.66
CA ASP A 240 -2.88 -0.95 25.52
C ASP A 240 -1.46 -1.30 25.98
N THR A 241 -0.94 -2.48 25.63
CA THR A 241 0.39 -2.97 26.06
C THR A 241 1.12 -3.65 24.90
N ILE A 242 2.41 -3.89 25.06
CA ILE A 242 3.19 -4.79 24.21
C ILE A 242 3.46 -6.06 25.02
N ALA A 243 3.16 -7.23 24.46
CA ALA A 243 3.37 -8.52 25.10
C ALA A 243 4.86 -8.70 25.49
N PRO A 244 5.13 -9.32 26.65
CA PRO A 244 6.50 -9.50 27.15
C PRO A 244 7.44 -10.15 26.13
N GLU A 245 6.97 -11.15 25.41
CA GLU A 245 7.71 -11.86 24.36
C GLU A 245 8.04 -11.03 23.13
N ARG A 246 7.45 -9.83 23.00
CA ARG A 246 7.69 -8.89 21.89
C ARG A 246 8.47 -7.63 22.29
N LYS A 247 8.80 -7.48 23.58
CA LYS A 247 9.58 -6.36 24.10
C LYS A 247 10.93 -6.20 23.40
N TYR A 248 11.60 -7.29 23.04
CA TYR A 248 12.85 -7.28 22.29
C TYR A 248 12.70 -6.53 20.92
N LEU A 249 11.51 -6.62 20.31
CA LEU A 249 11.22 -5.98 19.04
C LEU A 249 11.08 -4.46 19.21
N GLU A 250 10.40 -4.06 20.30
CA GLU A 250 10.26 -2.65 20.69
C GLU A 250 11.65 -2.05 20.98
N GLU A 251 12.47 -2.68 21.81
CA GLU A 251 13.84 -2.26 22.11
C GLU A 251 14.70 -2.16 20.85
N ARG A 252 14.59 -3.13 19.93
CA ARG A 252 15.30 -3.07 18.65
C ARG A 252 14.92 -1.84 17.84
N MET A 253 13.63 -1.47 17.82
CA MET A 253 13.18 -0.28 17.07
C MET A 253 13.68 1.01 17.72
N PHE A 254 13.62 1.14 19.05
CA PHE A 254 14.14 2.31 19.77
C PHE A 254 15.66 2.49 19.63
N ASN A 255 16.41 1.40 19.58
CA ASN A 255 17.87 1.43 19.42
C ASN A 255 18.33 1.55 17.96
N SER A 256 17.39 1.59 17.01
CA SER A 256 17.70 1.69 15.59
C SER A 256 18.01 3.14 15.20
N ASN A 257 19.04 3.31 14.35
CA ASN A 257 19.36 4.60 13.77
C ASN A 257 19.45 4.48 12.24
N THR A 258 18.47 5.04 11.54
CA THR A 258 18.43 5.06 10.07
C THR A 258 19.05 6.36 9.50
N ILE A 259 19.24 7.39 10.31
CA ILE A 259 19.76 8.71 9.88
C ILE A 259 21.23 8.62 9.50
N ILE A 260 22.06 7.90 10.27
CA ILE A 260 23.50 7.76 10.03
C ILE A 260 23.80 6.95 8.76
N SER A 261 22.87 6.10 8.31
CA SER A 261 23.05 5.28 7.12
C SER A 261 22.75 6.02 5.80
N SER A 262 22.27 7.25 5.84
CA SER A 262 21.89 8.04 4.66
C SER A 262 23.04 8.79 3.98
N GLY A 263 24.30 8.51 4.33
CA GLY A 263 25.46 8.98 3.56
C GLY A 263 25.67 10.49 3.52
N VAL A 264 25.13 11.26 4.46
CA VAL A 264 25.49 12.67 4.60
C VAL A 264 26.95 12.73 5.05
N LYS A 265 27.87 12.86 4.11
CA LYS A 265 29.25 13.29 4.41
C LYS A 265 29.14 14.65 5.09
N LYS A 266 29.54 14.73 6.36
CA LYS A 266 29.81 16.03 6.99
C LYS A 266 30.89 16.71 6.14
N HIS A 267 30.51 17.78 5.46
CA HIS A 267 31.47 18.75 4.89
C HIS A 267 32.00 19.64 5.97
#